data_77112668ae48b46623386d88099260e7
#
_entry.id   77112668ae48b46623386d88099260e7
#
_cell.length_a   1.000
_cell.length_b   1.000
_cell.length_c   1.000
_cell.angle_alpha   90.00
_cell.angle_beta   90.00
_cell.angle_gamma   90.00
#
_symmetry.space_group_name_H-M   'P 1'
#
loop_
_entity.id
_entity.type
_entity.pdbx_description
1 polymer ?
#
loop_
_entity_poly.entity_id
_entity_poly.type
_entity_poly.pdbx_seq_one_letter_code
_entity_poly.pdbx_strand_id
1 'polypeptide(L)'
;MQTGYISFCGSIAFNIKTEQVKKNILQNIEQLSNIKIIQRHFDVLNKNHFKKLNDNPHLISLKTNGNPYLLFLTKYNFINQSIFIDKKIQSGYFLPRMIMSHFEFDDSLYENTLLDGEMVKDNDNKWIFMINDIYIYKNQSLQNINIFKRLNYINDIFSNFSNSFDSICNFQLKKYFKYTELKYMVEEYKKTLNYTCRGIYFKPLYFKFKNILYNFDDSLICQVNKVKYQNKNEFILNNNTINIDNTTIKTNNIKININDNNKLENNKLENNKLENNKLENNK
;
A
#
# COMPACT_ATOMS: atom_id res chain seq x y z
N MET A 1 -4.97 21.88 20.71
CA MET A 1 -5.45 21.08 19.56
C MET A 1 -6.91 20.73 19.79
N GLN A 2 -7.81 21.10 18.87
CA GLN A 2 -9.22 20.68 18.93
C GLN A 2 -9.36 19.30 18.29
N THR A 3 -10.14 18.44 18.93
CA THR A 3 -10.46 17.10 18.47
C THR A 3 -11.98 16.90 18.42
N GLY A 4 -12.42 15.90 17.71
CA GLY A 4 -13.81 15.44 17.70
C GLY A 4 -13.87 13.92 17.67
N TYR A 5 -14.95 13.37 18.15
CA TYR A 5 -15.15 11.92 18.14
C TYR A 5 -15.43 11.40 16.74
N ILE A 6 -14.92 10.21 16.44
CA ILE A 6 -15.15 9.49 15.19
C ILE A 6 -15.19 7.98 15.46
N SER A 7 -16.02 7.26 14.72
CA SER A 7 -15.92 5.80 14.70
C SER A 7 -14.77 5.39 13.79
N PHE A 8 -13.82 4.63 14.33
CA PHE A 8 -12.67 4.09 13.62
C PHE A 8 -12.36 2.68 14.10
N CYS A 9 -12.28 1.74 13.17
CA CYS A 9 -12.07 0.32 13.48
C CYS A 9 -13.09 -0.27 14.48
N GLY A 10 -14.33 0.21 14.44
CA GLY A 10 -15.39 -0.24 15.36
C GLY A 10 -15.34 0.37 16.76
N SER A 11 -14.36 1.21 17.05
CA SER A 11 -14.17 1.90 18.32
C SER A 11 -14.34 3.40 18.18
N ILE A 12 -14.47 4.10 19.30
CA ILE A 12 -14.44 5.57 19.32
C ILE A 12 -13.00 6.04 19.35
N ALA A 13 -12.64 6.93 18.42
CA ALA A 13 -11.31 7.53 18.33
C ALA A 13 -11.45 9.06 18.23
N PHE A 14 -10.32 9.78 18.33
CA PHE A 14 -10.28 11.24 18.23
C PHE A 14 -9.77 11.68 16.86
N ASN A 15 -10.57 12.46 16.13
CA ASN A 15 -10.16 13.11 14.90
C ASN A 15 -9.64 14.52 15.17
N ILE A 16 -8.44 14.83 14.68
CA ILE A 16 -7.87 16.18 14.75
C ILE A 16 -8.69 17.12 13.87
N LYS A 17 -9.24 18.19 14.46
CA LYS A 17 -10.04 19.20 13.75
C LYS A 17 -9.24 20.45 13.39
N THR A 18 -8.25 20.82 14.20
CA THR A 18 -7.43 22.02 13.99
C THR A 18 -6.60 21.90 12.70
N GLU A 19 -6.94 22.68 11.68
CA GLU A 19 -6.25 22.65 10.37
C GLU A 19 -4.77 22.98 10.47
N GLN A 20 -4.39 23.95 11.31
CA GLN A 20 -2.98 24.32 11.49
C GLN A 20 -2.15 23.16 12.01
N VAL A 21 -2.69 22.37 12.95
CA VAL A 21 -2.01 21.16 13.47
C VAL A 21 -1.83 20.14 12.36
N LYS A 22 -2.86 19.90 11.53
CA LYS A 22 -2.75 19.00 10.38
C LYS A 22 -1.69 19.47 9.38
N LYS A 23 -1.66 20.77 9.05
CA LYS A 23 -0.65 21.35 8.16
C LYS A 23 0.75 21.15 8.71
N ASN A 24 0.96 21.41 9.99
CA ASN A 24 2.26 21.23 10.64
C ASN A 24 2.73 19.76 10.60
N ILE A 25 1.83 18.80 10.86
CA ILE A 25 2.13 17.37 10.76
C ILE A 25 2.55 17.01 9.33
N LEU A 26 1.80 17.46 8.32
CA LEU A 26 2.11 17.18 6.91
C LEU A 26 3.44 17.79 6.48
N GLN A 27 3.72 19.02 6.89
CA GLN A 27 4.99 19.70 6.63
C GLN A 27 6.16 18.98 7.27
N ASN A 28 6.04 18.55 8.52
CA ASN A 28 7.06 17.76 9.21
C ASN A 28 7.36 16.45 8.44
N ILE A 29 6.33 15.71 8.07
CA ILE A 29 6.48 14.47 7.27
C ILE A 29 7.14 14.76 5.92
N GLU A 30 6.72 15.82 5.22
CA GLU A 30 7.29 16.18 3.91
C GLU A 30 8.76 16.60 4.03
N GLN A 31 9.11 17.38 5.05
CA GLN A 31 10.50 17.81 5.31
C GLN A 31 11.42 16.61 5.61
N LEU A 32 10.96 15.65 6.41
CA LEU A 32 11.75 14.49 6.80
C LEU A 32 11.84 13.43 5.70
N SER A 33 10.77 13.22 4.95
CA SER A 33 10.68 12.09 4.02
C SER A 33 10.56 12.46 2.55
N ASN A 34 10.39 13.75 2.22
CA ASN A 34 10.11 14.22 0.86
C ASN A 34 8.85 13.54 0.24
N ILE A 35 7.98 12.97 1.06
CA ILE A 35 6.78 12.24 0.62
C ILE A 35 5.58 13.16 0.69
N LYS A 36 4.92 13.36 -0.45
CA LYS A 36 3.63 14.06 -0.52
C LYS A 36 2.51 13.05 -0.30
N ILE A 37 1.78 13.19 0.81
CA ILE A 37 0.72 12.26 1.20
C ILE A 37 -0.43 12.21 0.17
N ILE A 38 -0.68 13.32 -0.51
CA ILE A 38 -1.81 13.52 -1.43
C ILE A 38 -1.56 12.95 -2.83
N GLN A 39 -0.39 12.39 -3.11
CA GLN A 39 -0.08 11.88 -4.44
C GLN A 39 -0.61 10.46 -4.65
N ARG A 40 -0.94 10.15 -5.91
CA ARG A 40 -1.21 8.77 -6.33
C ARG A 40 0.04 7.93 -6.12
N HIS A 41 -0.05 6.94 -5.23
CA HIS A 41 1.09 6.14 -4.78
C HIS A 41 1.39 4.91 -5.66
N PHE A 42 0.59 4.67 -6.69
CA PHE A 42 0.79 3.56 -7.64
C PHE A 42 0.26 3.92 -9.02
N ASP A 43 0.82 3.27 -10.02
CA ASP A 43 0.30 3.24 -11.38
C ASP A 43 -0.37 1.89 -11.63
N VAL A 44 -1.47 1.87 -12.41
CA VAL A 44 -2.10 0.61 -12.83
C VAL A 44 -1.27 0.00 -13.94
N LEU A 45 -0.99 -1.31 -13.84
CA LEU A 45 -0.18 -2.04 -14.82
C LEU A 45 -0.76 -1.89 -16.23
N ASN A 46 0.09 -1.50 -17.16
CA ASN A 46 -0.17 -1.47 -18.60
C ASN A 46 1.09 -1.86 -19.38
N LYS A 47 1.00 -1.97 -20.69
CA LYS A 47 2.12 -2.41 -21.56
C LYS A 47 3.40 -1.59 -21.39
N ASN A 48 3.28 -0.28 -21.12
CA ASN A 48 4.44 0.60 -20.95
C ASN A 48 5.23 0.33 -19.66
N HIS A 49 4.61 -0.37 -18.70
CA HIS A 49 5.25 -0.72 -17.43
C HIS A 49 6.15 -1.96 -17.52
N PHE A 50 6.00 -2.82 -18.54
CA PHE A 50 6.83 -4.02 -18.66
C PHE A 50 8.32 -3.70 -18.74
N LYS A 51 8.68 -2.67 -19.52
CA LYS A 51 10.08 -2.21 -19.55
C LYS A 51 10.58 -1.77 -18.18
N LYS A 52 9.77 -1.01 -17.42
CA LYS A 52 10.12 -0.57 -16.07
C LYS A 52 10.31 -1.74 -15.11
N LEU A 53 9.47 -2.77 -15.21
CA LEU A 53 9.56 -3.97 -14.39
C LEU A 53 10.80 -4.81 -14.71
N ASN A 54 11.22 -4.83 -15.99
CA ASN A 54 12.44 -5.53 -16.40
C ASN A 54 13.72 -4.76 -16.00
N ASP A 55 13.69 -3.43 -16.16
CA ASP A 55 14.88 -2.60 -15.93
C ASP A 55 15.16 -2.33 -14.44
N ASN A 56 14.16 -2.51 -13.58
CA ASN A 56 14.27 -2.21 -12.16
C ASN A 56 13.86 -3.40 -11.31
N PRO A 57 14.63 -3.76 -10.27
CA PRO A 57 14.28 -4.84 -9.38
C PRO A 57 13.08 -4.46 -8.49
N HIS A 58 12.09 -5.35 -8.45
CA HIS A 58 10.89 -5.23 -7.64
C HIS A 58 10.67 -6.49 -6.81
N LEU A 59 9.99 -6.33 -5.68
CA LEU A 59 9.32 -7.43 -4.98
C LEU A 59 7.83 -7.42 -5.34
N ILE A 60 7.18 -8.55 -5.19
CA ILE A 60 5.73 -8.66 -5.37
C ILE A 60 5.05 -8.93 -4.03
N SER A 61 3.83 -8.46 -3.90
CA SER A 61 2.97 -8.73 -2.74
C SER A 61 1.50 -8.68 -3.14
N LEU A 62 0.65 -9.34 -2.38
CA LEU A 62 -0.79 -9.24 -2.58
C LEU A 62 -1.31 -7.87 -2.13
N LYS A 63 -2.10 -7.20 -2.97
CA LYS A 63 -2.81 -5.97 -2.63
C LYS A 63 -4.09 -6.32 -1.89
N THR A 64 -4.17 -5.92 -0.64
CA THR A 64 -5.37 -6.11 0.19
C THR A 64 -6.52 -5.18 -0.21
N ASN A 65 -7.75 -5.49 0.22
CA ASN A 65 -8.92 -4.61 0.06
C ASN A 65 -9.03 -3.54 1.15
N GLY A 66 -7.91 -3.23 1.83
CA GLY A 66 -7.87 -2.25 2.90
C GLY A 66 -7.90 -0.80 2.42
N ASN A 67 -8.25 0.08 3.35
CA ASN A 67 -8.10 1.52 3.19
C ASN A 67 -6.65 1.93 3.47
N PRO A 68 -6.01 2.74 2.60
CA PRO A 68 -4.63 3.14 2.77
C PRO A 68 -4.49 4.23 3.84
N TYR A 69 -3.60 3.99 4.80
CA TYR A 69 -3.24 4.92 5.87
C TYR A 69 -1.72 5.02 6.02
N LEU A 70 -1.28 6.14 6.58
CA LEU A 70 0.01 6.22 7.25
C LEU A 70 -0.25 6.16 8.76
N LEU A 71 0.66 5.52 9.50
CA LEU A 71 0.72 5.62 10.95
C LEU A 71 1.95 6.43 11.33
N PHE A 72 1.71 7.61 11.90
CA PHE A 72 2.76 8.52 12.34
C PHE A 72 2.86 8.52 13.86
N LEU A 73 4.01 8.08 14.37
CA LEU A 73 4.35 8.11 15.79
C LEU A 73 5.17 9.38 16.03
N THR A 74 4.65 10.29 16.83
CA THR A 74 5.29 11.59 17.09
C THR A 74 4.96 12.09 18.49
N LYS A 75 5.71 13.08 18.98
CA LYS A 75 5.40 13.80 20.20
C LYS A 75 4.69 15.12 19.86
N TYR A 76 3.61 15.38 20.55
CA TYR A 76 2.91 16.67 20.51
C TYR A 76 2.79 17.22 21.94
N ASN A 77 3.39 18.39 22.20
CA ASN A 77 3.50 18.95 23.56
C ASN A 77 4.07 17.92 24.56
N PHE A 78 5.15 17.24 24.19
CA PHE A 78 5.83 16.19 24.96
C PHE A 78 5.00 14.93 25.26
N ILE A 79 3.81 14.81 24.67
CA ILE A 79 2.94 13.64 24.80
C ILE A 79 3.06 12.76 23.55
N ASN A 80 3.29 11.46 23.73
CA ASN A 80 3.33 10.47 22.66
C ASN A 80 1.99 10.38 21.96
N GLN A 81 2.01 10.44 20.62
CA GLN A 81 0.81 10.40 19.78
C GLN A 81 0.99 9.40 18.64
N SER A 82 0.05 8.48 18.52
CA SER A 82 -0.08 7.60 17.36
C SER A 82 -1.20 8.13 16.46
N ILE A 83 -0.86 8.59 15.26
CA ILE A 83 -1.80 9.29 14.37
C ILE A 83 -1.94 8.52 13.07
N PHE A 84 -3.13 7.97 12.81
CA PHE A 84 -3.48 7.44 11.48
C PHE A 84 -3.85 8.59 10.56
N ILE A 85 -3.15 8.71 9.44
CA ILE A 85 -3.37 9.74 8.42
C ILE A 85 -3.96 9.06 7.18
N ASP A 86 -5.17 9.46 6.80
CA ASP A 86 -5.83 8.95 5.61
C ASP A 86 -5.05 9.37 4.35
N LYS A 87 -4.66 8.44 3.50
CA LYS A 87 -3.98 8.73 2.23
C LYS A 87 -4.93 9.21 1.13
N LYS A 88 -6.22 9.31 1.45
CA LYS A 88 -7.24 9.89 0.58
C LYS A 88 -7.82 11.12 1.24
N ILE A 89 -7.89 12.22 0.49
CA ILE A 89 -8.67 13.38 0.91
C ILE A 89 -10.12 13.13 0.51
N GLN A 90 -11.02 13.27 1.48
CA GLN A 90 -12.45 13.16 1.22
C GLN A 90 -12.94 14.37 0.42
N SER A 91 -13.97 14.16 -0.41
CA SER A 91 -14.60 15.26 -1.16
C SER A 91 -15.07 16.37 -0.22
N GLY A 92 -14.76 17.62 -0.57
CA GLY A 92 -15.09 18.81 0.23
C GLY A 92 -14.05 19.15 1.32
N TYR A 93 -12.95 18.40 1.42
CA TYR A 93 -11.85 18.70 2.35
C TYR A 93 -10.55 18.97 1.60
N PHE A 94 -9.71 19.83 2.14
CA PHE A 94 -8.37 20.14 1.60
C PHE A 94 -7.25 19.36 2.29
N LEU A 95 -7.51 18.85 3.49
CA LEU A 95 -6.55 18.13 4.33
C LEU A 95 -7.07 16.72 4.63
N PRO A 96 -6.17 15.72 4.75
CA PRO A 96 -6.55 14.38 5.11
C PRO A 96 -7.15 14.32 6.52
N ARG A 97 -7.97 13.30 6.75
CA ARG A 97 -8.41 12.95 8.08
C ARG A 97 -7.23 12.41 8.88
N MET A 98 -7.10 12.83 10.12
CA MET A 98 -6.05 12.44 11.04
C MET A 98 -6.68 11.94 12.33
N ILE A 99 -6.51 10.67 12.63
CA ILE A 99 -7.18 9.98 13.72
C ILE A 99 -6.13 9.59 14.74
N MET A 100 -6.30 10.08 15.95
CA MET A 100 -5.46 9.75 17.10
C MET A 100 -5.93 8.45 17.71
N SER A 101 -4.99 7.58 18.03
CA SER A 101 -5.21 6.34 18.76
C SER A 101 -4.07 6.11 19.75
N HIS A 102 -4.29 5.23 20.70
CA HIS A 102 -3.29 4.91 21.70
C HIS A 102 -2.68 3.54 21.41
N PHE A 103 -1.34 3.49 21.39
CA PHE A 103 -0.55 2.26 21.33
C PHE A 103 0.67 2.43 22.22
N GLU A 104 1.12 1.33 22.82
CA GLU A 104 2.29 1.30 23.70
C GLU A 104 3.54 0.88 22.93
N PHE A 105 4.04 1.76 22.07
CA PHE A 105 5.33 1.59 21.43
C PHE A 105 6.46 2.08 22.33
N ASP A 106 7.69 1.65 22.04
CA ASP A 106 8.89 2.20 22.65
C ASP A 106 8.95 3.73 22.46
N ASP A 107 9.33 4.44 23.51
CA ASP A 107 9.30 5.91 23.58
C ASP A 107 10.13 6.57 22.46
N SER A 108 11.23 5.93 22.06
CA SER A 108 12.10 6.43 21.00
C SER A 108 11.44 6.40 19.61
N LEU A 109 10.41 5.58 19.39
CA LEU A 109 9.68 5.55 18.13
C LEU A 109 8.83 6.80 17.93
N TYR A 110 8.42 7.45 19.02
CA TYR A 110 7.67 8.70 18.95
C TYR A 110 8.54 9.92 18.60
N GLU A 111 9.81 9.70 18.30
CA GLU A 111 10.68 10.72 17.68
C GLU A 111 10.56 10.69 16.16
N ASN A 112 9.33 10.83 15.67
CA ASN A 112 8.95 10.82 14.25
C ASN A 112 9.27 9.50 13.55
N THR A 113 8.46 8.48 13.77
CA THR A 113 8.46 7.23 12.98
C THR A 113 7.20 7.20 12.10
N LEU A 114 7.38 6.94 10.78
CA LEU A 114 6.28 6.92 9.80
C LEU A 114 6.19 5.59 9.09
N LEU A 115 5.12 4.85 9.38
CA LEU A 115 4.77 3.58 8.74
C LEU A 115 3.72 3.79 7.64
N ASP A 116 3.87 3.07 6.53
CA ASP A 116 2.88 2.99 5.45
C ASP A 116 2.11 1.68 5.55
N GLY A 117 0.78 1.73 5.42
CA GLY A 117 -0.02 0.54 5.53
C GLY A 117 -1.45 0.67 5.00
N GLU A 118 -2.21 -0.37 5.26
CA GLU A 118 -3.62 -0.48 4.90
C GLU A 118 -4.42 -1.02 6.07
N MET A 119 -5.51 -0.34 6.42
CA MET A 119 -6.46 -0.84 7.40
C MET A 119 -7.37 -1.86 6.73
N VAL A 120 -7.26 -3.11 7.15
CA VAL A 120 -7.96 -4.27 6.58
C VAL A 120 -8.87 -4.86 7.64
N LYS A 121 -10.01 -5.36 7.22
CA LYS A 121 -10.88 -6.16 8.09
C LYS A 121 -10.72 -7.63 7.70
N ASP A 122 -10.46 -8.49 8.67
CA ASP A 122 -10.37 -9.92 8.44
C ASP A 122 -11.74 -10.61 8.39
N ASN A 123 -11.75 -11.91 8.16
CA ASN A 123 -12.98 -12.71 8.08
C ASN A 123 -13.71 -12.82 9.43
N ASP A 124 -12.99 -12.65 10.55
CA ASP A 124 -13.54 -12.62 11.91
C ASP A 124 -14.00 -11.22 12.33
N ASN A 125 -14.05 -10.27 11.40
CA ASN A 125 -14.39 -8.87 11.64
C ASN A 125 -13.40 -8.10 12.52
N LYS A 126 -12.17 -8.60 12.74
CA LYS A 126 -11.11 -7.90 13.44
C LYS A 126 -10.36 -6.98 12.51
N TRP A 127 -9.90 -5.85 13.03
CA TRP A 127 -9.14 -4.90 12.26
C TRP A 127 -7.64 -5.18 12.34
N ILE A 128 -6.97 -5.10 11.19
CA ILE A 128 -5.53 -5.29 11.03
C ILE A 128 -4.97 -4.08 10.29
N PHE A 129 -3.96 -3.43 10.87
CA PHE A 129 -3.12 -2.51 10.13
C PHE A 129 -2.01 -3.31 9.44
N MET A 130 -2.20 -3.56 8.14
CA MET A 130 -1.26 -4.28 7.29
C MET A 130 -0.13 -3.35 6.89
N ILE A 131 1.04 -3.52 7.47
CA ILE A 131 2.20 -2.66 7.25
C ILE A 131 2.86 -3.01 5.92
N ASN A 132 2.94 -2.03 5.03
CA ASN A 132 3.56 -2.17 3.71
C ASN A 132 5.02 -1.74 3.70
N ASP A 133 5.36 -0.67 4.46
CA ASP A 133 6.68 -0.04 4.40
C ASP A 133 6.91 0.90 5.60
N ILE A 134 8.12 1.40 5.73
CA ILE A 134 8.49 2.46 6.67
C ILE A 134 9.26 3.55 5.92
N TYR A 135 8.91 4.82 6.16
CA TYR A 135 9.46 5.97 5.45
C TYR A 135 10.40 6.80 6.32
N ILE A 136 10.08 6.89 7.60
CA ILE A 136 10.88 7.59 8.61
C ILE A 136 11.03 6.66 9.81
N TYR A 137 12.23 6.53 10.33
CA TYR A 137 12.53 5.79 11.54
C TYR A 137 13.30 6.65 12.52
N LYS A 138 12.69 6.95 13.68
CA LYS A 138 13.31 7.78 14.73
C LYS A 138 13.96 9.05 14.17
N ASN A 139 13.16 9.87 13.49
CA ASN A 139 13.56 11.11 12.83
C ASN A 139 14.52 10.97 11.63
N GLN A 140 14.88 9.75 11.22
CA GLN A 140 15.75 9.50 10.08
C GLN A 140 14.95 9.14 8.84
N SER A 141 15.21 9.81 7.72
CA SER A 141 14.63 9.47 6.41
C SER A 141 15.20 8.16 5.87
N LEU A 142 14.33 7.27 5.42
CA LEU A 142 14.71 6.00 4.81
C LEU A 142 14.61 5.99 3.28
N GLN A 143 14.55 7.16 2.64
CA GLN A 143 14.34 7.29 1.18
C GLN A 143 15.40 6.56 0.33
N ASN A 144 16.65 6.62 0.74
CA ASN A 144 17.78 6.01 0.03
C ASN A 144 18.07 4.58 0.50
N ILE A 145 17.26 4.06 1.42
CA ILE A 145 17.44 2.72 1.97
C ILE A 145 16.62 1.73 1.14
N ASN A 146 17.20 0.59 0.79
CA ASN A 146 16.48 -0.46 0.07
C ASN A 146 15.39 -1.12 0.94
N ILE A 147 14.40 -1.73 0.30
CA ILE A 147 13.24 -2.31 1.00
C ILE A 147 13.62 -3.38 2.02
N PHE A 148 14.64 -4.20 1.77
CA PHE A 148 15.03 -5.27 2.71
C PHE A 148 15.48 -4.68 4.05
N LYS A 149 16.31 -3.63 4.03
CA LYS A 149 16.73 -2.93 5.25
C LYS A 149 15.53 -2.24 5.92
N ARG A 150 14.61 -1.65 5.14
CA ARG A 150 13.40 -1.03 5.70
C ARG A 150 12.50 -2.05 6.40
N LEU A 151 12.33 -3.25 5.81
CA LEU A 151 11.59 -4.34 6.44
C LEU A 151 12.24 -4.83 7.74
N ASN A 152 13.57 -4.82 7.84
CA ASN A 152 14.26 -5.13 9.09
C ASN A 152 13.92 -4.12 10.19
N TYR A 153 13.90 -2.81 9.90
CA TYR A 153 13.43 -1.82 10.89
C TYR A 153 12.00 -2.09 11.36
N ILE A 154 11.10 -2.52 10.46
CA ILE A 154 9.74 -2.90 10.87
C ILE A 154 9.77 -4.13 11.77
N ASN A 155 10.53 -5.17 11.42
CA ASN A 155 10.67 -6.35 12.26
C ASN A 155 11.22 -5.99 13.65
N ASP A 156 12.21 -5.10 13.73
CA ASP A 156 12.77 -4.64 15.00
C ASP A 156 11.74 -3.91 15.86
N ILE A 157 10.89 -3.06 15.25
CA ILE A 157 9.79 -2.36 15.94
C ILE A 157 8.81 -3.39 16.55
N PHE A 158 8.45 -4.42 15.79
CA PHE A 158 7.38 -5.33 16.19
C PHE A 158 7.88 -6.60 16.91
N SER A 159 9.20 -6.84 17.00
CA SER A 159 9.76 -7.97 17.75
C SER A 159 9.45 -7.90 19.25
N ASN A 160 9.38 -6.68 19.79
CA ASN A 160 9.09 -6.41 21.20
C ASN A 160 7.74 -5.75 21.44
N PHE A 161 6.93 -5.60 20.39
CA PHE A 161 5.62 -4.98 20.48
C PHE A 161 4.57 -6.02 20.87
N SER A 162 3.82 -5.75 21.92
CA SER A 162 2.62 -6.51 22.29
C SER A 162 1.39 -5.61 22.16
N ASN A 163 0.35 -6.10 21.47
CA ASN A 163 -0.91 -5.39 21.47
C ASN A 163 -1.51 -5.39 22.87
N SER A 164 -1.91 -4.23 23.35
CA SER A 164 -2.78 -4.14 24.53
C SER A 164 -4.16 -4.72 24.19
N PHE A 165 -4.88 -5.21 25.19
CA PHE A 165 -6.21 -5.80 24.99
C PHE A 165 -7.20 -4.82 24.34
N ASP A 166 -7.05 -3.52 24.60
CA ASP A 166 -7.92 -2.46 24.09
C ASP A 166 -7.43 -1.85 22.76
N SER A 167 -6.46 -2.47 22.09
CA SER A 167 -5.95 -1.95 20.81
C SER A 167 -7.03 -1.95 19.74
N ILE A 168 -7.20 -0.85 19.03
CA ILE A 168 -8.22 -0.67 17.97
C ILE A 168 -7.99 -1.56 16.75
N CYS A 169 -6.77 -2.06 16.55
CA CYS A 169 -6.40 -2.98 15.48
C CYS A 169 -5.15 -3.79 15.88
N ASN A 170 -4.99 -4.93 15.22
CA ASN A 170 -3.75 -5.69 15.25
C ASN A 170 -2.77 -5.16 14.20
N PHE A 171 -1.48 -5.43 14.37
CA PHE A 171 -0.46 -5.13 13.39
C PHE A 171 0.02 -6.40 12.70
N GLN A 172 0.18 -6.32 11.37
CA GLN A 172 0.73 -7.41 10.58
C GLN A 172 1.64 -6.86 9.49
N LEU A 173 2.84 -7.43 9.35
CA LEU A 173 3.74 -7.08 8.26
C LEU A 173 3.29 -7.79 6.97
N LYS A 174 3.21 -7.05 5.87
CA LYS A 174 2.92 -7.59 4.55
C LYS A 174 4.04 -8.51 4.09
N LYS A 175 3.69 -9.72 3.64
CA LYS A 175 4.66 -10.64 3.06
C LYS A 175 5.01 -10.23 1.63
N TYR A 176 6.31 -10.19 1.36
CA TYR A 176 6.88 -9.93 0.04
C TYR A 176 7.51 -11.18 -0.53
N PHE A 177 7.48 -11.29 -1.88
CA PHE A 177 7.95 -12.44 -2.64
C PHE A 177 8.84 -11.98 -3.80
N LYS A 178 9.69 -12.86 -4.30
CA LYS A 178 10.40 -12.68 -5.57
C LYS A 178 9.49 -13.01 -6.74
N TYR A 179 9.82 -12.60 -7.96
CA TYR A 179 9.04 -12.93 -9.15
C TYR A 179 8.92 -14.44 -9.39
N THR A 180 9.95 -15.22 -9.07
CA THR A 180 9.95 -16.68 -9.17
C THR A 180 8.89 -17.35 -8.29
N GLU A 181 8.42 -16.66 -7.25
CA GLU A 181 7.42 -17.14 -6.31
C GLU A 181 5.99 -16.66 -6.64
N LEU A 182 5.80 -15.99 -7.81
CA LEU A 182 4.50 -15.41 -8.20
C LEU A 182 3.40 -16.48 -8.22
N LYS A 183 3.65 -17.64 -8.78
CA LYS A 183 2.68 -18.75 -8.85
C LYS A 183 2.28 -19.18 -7.45
N TYR A 184 3.25 -19.47 -6.58
CA TYR A 184 2.99 -19.82 -5.19
C TYR A 184 2.19 -18.76 -4.45
N MET A 185 2.56 -17.48 -4.61
CA MET A 185 1.86 -16.36 -3.96
C MET A 185 0.38 -16.30 -4.34
N VAL A 186 0.04 -16.54 -5.63
CA VAL A 186 -1.34 -16.41 -6.13
C VAL A 186 -2.16 -17.67 -5.90
N GLU A 187 -1.58 -18.86 -6.14
CA GLU A 187 -2.31 -20.13 -6.12
C GLU A 187 -2.39 -20.74 -4.71
N GLU A 188 -1.36 -20.58 -3.88
CA GLU A 188 -1.27 -21.20 -2.57
C GLU A 188 -1.37 -20.17 -1.42
N TYR A 189 -0.43 -19.24 -1.36
CA TYR A 189 -0.37 -18.30 -0.23
C TYR A 189 -1.64 -17.45 -0.10
N LYS A 190 -2.25 -17.01 -1.21
CA LYS A 190 -3.51 -16.25 -1.18
C LYS A 190 -4.63 -17.00 -0.46
N LYS A 191 -4.69 -18.33 -0.54
CA LYS A 191 -5.72 -19.16 0.11
C LYS A 191 -5.55 -19.23 1.64
N THR A 192 -4.33 -19.01 2.15
CA THR A 192 -4.05 -19.04 3.59
C THR A 192 -4.43 -17.76 4.32
N LEU A 193 -4.82 -16.71 3.58
CA LEU A 193 -5.14 -15.42 4.16
C LEU A 193 -6.57 -15.39 4.70
N ASN A 194 -6.73 -14.80 5.86
CA ASN A 194 -8.02 -14.54 6.48
C ASN A 194 -8.64 -13.19 6.08
N TYR A 195 -8.15 -12.57 5.01
CA TYR A 195 -8.67 -11.32 4.44
C TYR A 195 -8.61 -11.35 2.91
N THR A 196 -9.39 -10.47 2.27
CA THR A 196 -9.48 -10.43 0.80
C THR A 196 -8.38 -9.60 0.16
N CYS A 197 -7.92 -10.06 -1.03
CA CYS A 197 -6.95 -9.37 -1.85
C CYS A 197 -7.52 -9.14 -3.26
N ARG A 198 -7.21 -7.97 -3.84
CA ARG A 198 -7.75 -7.53 -5.13
C ARG A 198 -6.73 -7.45 -6.26
N GLY A 199 -5.47 -7.77 -6.00
CA GLY A 199 -4.44 -7.63 -7.02
C GLY A 199 -3.04 -7.93 -6.50
N ILE A 200 -2.07 -7.58 -7.31
CA ILE A 200 -0.64 -7.73 -7.04
C ILE A 200 0.01 -6.35 -7.08
N TYR A 201 0.77 -6.00 -6.05
CA TYR A 201 1.70 -4.90 -6.05
C TYR A 201 3.08 -5.36 -6.49
N PHE A 202 3.65 -4.63 -7.44
CA PHE A 202 5.05 -4.63 -7.76
C PHE A 202 5.70 -3.47 -7.00
N LYS A 203 6.44 -3.80 -5.98
CA LYS A 203 7.09 -2.85 -5.07
C LYS A 203 8.55 -2.68 -5.47
N PRO A 204 8.99 -1.49 -5.95
CA PRO A 204 10.39 -1.26 -6.28
C PRO A 204 11.27 -1.33 -5.02
N LEU A 205 12.51 -1.77 -5.18
CA LEU A 205 13.44 -1.86 -4.06
C LEU A 205 13.77 -0.49 -3.44
N TYR A 206 13.68 0.59 -4.23
CA TYR A 206 13.94 1.97 -3.80
C TYR A 206 12.74 2.87 -4.08
N PHE A 207 12.56 3.90 -3.26
CA PHE A 207 11.45 4.87 -3.40
C PHE A 207 11.46 5.72 -4.68
N LYS A 208 12.56 5.70 -5.43
CA LYS A 208 12.70 6.44 -6.69
C LYS A 208 11.57 6.14 -7.70
N PHE A 209 11.00 4.94 -7.64
CA PHE A 209 9.98 4.48 -8.57
C PHE A 209 8.66 4.29 -7.85
N LYS A 210 7.54 4.55 -8.56
CA LYS A 210 6.20 4.27 -8.04
C LYS A 210 5.91 2.77 -8.03
N ASN A 211 5.09 2.33 -7.08
CA ASN A 211 4.52 0.99 -7.11
C ASN A 211 3.68 0.80 -8.36
N ILE A 212 3.64 -0.42 -8.89
CA ILE A 212 2.75 -0.80 -9.99
C ILE A 212 1.72 -1.78 -9.45
N LEU A 213 0.45 -1.59 -9.82
CA LEU A 213 -0.66 -2.42 -9.37
C LEU A 213 -1.26 -3.19 -10.55
N TYR A 214 -1.30 -4.51 -10.45
CA TYR A 214 -2.13 -5.37 -11.27
C TYR A 214 -3.39 -5.77 -10.50
N ASN A 215 -4.59 -5.51 -11.04
CA ASN A 215 -5.84 -5.94 -10.45
C ASN A 215 -6.21 -7.33 -10.96
N PHE A 216 -6.71 -8.22 -10.08
CA PHE A 216 -7.09 -9.58 -10.46
C PHE A 216 -8.32 -9.63 -11.37
N ASP A 217 -9.25 -8.69 -11.17
CA ASP A 217 -10.50 -8.69 -11.90
C ASP A 217 -11.06 -7.27 -11.99
N ASP A 218 -11.08 -6.74 -13.21
CA ASP A 218 -11.70 -5.45 -13.48
C ASP A 218 -13.23 -5.54 -13.42
N SER A 219 -13.84 -6.73 -13.61
CA SER A 219 -15.28 -6.93 -13.57
C SER A 219 -15.87 -6.71 -12.18
N LEU A 220 -15.16 -7.13 -11.12
CA LEU A 220 -15.56 -6.87 -9.72
C LEU A 220 -15.50 -5.38 -9.38
N ILE A 221 -14.50 -4.67 -9.89
CA ILE A 221 -14.39 -3.22 -9.71
C ILE A 221 -15.52 -2.50 -10.44
N CYS A 222 -15.86 -2.94 -11.64
CA CYS A 222 -17.00 -2.43 -12.39
C CYS A 222 -18.34 -2.73 -11.68
N GLN A 223 -18.51 -3.92 -11.09
CA GLN A 223 -19.71 -4.26 -10.32
C GLN A 223 -19.84 -3.42 -9.05
N VAL A 224 -18.79 -3.26 -8.26
CA VAL A 224 -18.79 -2.42 -7.05
C VAL A 224 -19.01 -0.95 -7.40
N ASN A 225 -18.48 -0.47 -8.51
CA ASN A 225 -18.75 0.88 -9.00
C ASN A 225 -20.19 1.01 -9.52
N LYS A 226 -20.71 0.02 -10.25
CA LYS A 226 -22.11 0.00 -10.69
C LYS A 226 -23.08 0.02 -9.51
N VAL A 227 -22.84 -0.79 -8.47
CA VAL A 227 -23.66 -0.79 -7.25
C VAL A 227 -23.55 0.55 -6.52
N LYS A 228 -22.39 1.17 -6.45
CA LYS A 228 -22.21 2.52 -5.86
C LYS A 228 -22.90 3.60 -6.71
N TYR A 229 -22.90 3.49 -8.02
CA TYR A 229 -23.59 4.42 -8.92
C TYR A 229 -25.11 4.17 -8.91
N GLN A 230 -25.57 2.92 -8.83
CA GLN A 230 -27.00 2.59 -8.70
C GLN A 230 -27.57 3.11 -7.37
N ASN A 231 -26.89 2.87 -6.24
CA ASN A 231 -27.32 3.42 -4.95
C ASN A 231 -27.29 4.96 -4.90
N LYS A 232 -26.41 5.59 -5.68
CA LYS A 232 -26.39 7.06 -5.81
C LYS A 232 -27.51 7.56 -6.73
N ASN A 233 -27.86 6.80 -7.76
CA ASN A 233 -28.91 7.15 -8.72
C ASN A 233 -30.30 6.82 -8.18
N GLU A 234 -30.47 5.79 -7.34
CA GLU A 234 -31.75 5.57 -6.62
C GLU A 234 -32.07 6.72 -5.66
N PHE A 235 -31.06 7.40 -5.10
CA PHE A 235 -31.25 8.64 -4.33
C PHE A 235 -31.58 9.88 -5.21
N ILE A 236 -31.26 9.83 -6.51
CA ILE A 236 -31.48 10.93 -7.47
C ILE A 236 -32.70 10.65 -8.39
N LEU A 237 -33.10 9.39 -8.58
CA LEU A 237 -34.09 8.95 -9.56
C LEU A 237 -35.53 8.76 -9.02
N ASN A 238 -35.82 9.34 -7.85
CA ASN A 238 -37.24 9.62 -7.58
C ASN A 238 -37.77 10.82 -8.37
N ASN A 239 -36.98 11.42 -9.27
CA ASN A 239 -37.45 12.36 -10.28
C ASN A 239 -36.60 12.21 -11.56
N ASN A 240 -37.26 11.73 -12.62
CA ASN A 240 -36.91 11.70 -14.04
C ASN A 240 -36.12 10.46 -14.55
N THR A 241 -36.87 9.63 -15.23
CA THR A 241 -36.45 8.56 -16.17
C THR A 241 -35.75 9.16 -17.39
N ILE A 242 -34.50 8.73 -17.65
CA ILE A 242 -33.89 8.79 -19.00
C ILE A 242 -33.09 7.51 -19.22
N ASN A 243 -33.44 6.76 -20.26
CA ASN A 243 -32.72 5.61 -20.82
C ASN A 243 -31.44 6.09 -21.49
N ILE A 244 -30.31 5.42 -21.23
CA ILE A 244 -29.10 5.53 -22.06
C ILE A 244 -28.63 4.13 -22.41
N ASP A 245 -28.56 3.87 -23.71
CA ASP A 245 -28.23 2.63 -24.37
C ASP A 245 -26.79 2.12 -24.14
N ASN A 246 -26.67 0.81 -24.31
CA ASN A 246 -25.48 -0.03 -24.24
C ASN A 246 -24.35 0.42 -25.15
N THR A 247 -23.20 0.71 -24.58
CA THR A 247 -21.92 0.66 -25.30
C THR A 247 -21.02 -0.42 -24.70
N THR A 248 -20.82 -1.47 -25.48
CA THR A 248 -19.98 -2.62 -25.18
C THR A 248 -18.51 -2.21 -25.35
N ILE A 249 -17.77 -2.06 -24.24
CA ILE A 249 -16.31 -1.94 -24.28
C ILE A 249 -15.71 -3.34 -24.20
N LYS A 250 -15.13 -3.82 -25.32
CA LYS A 250 -14.34 -5.06 -25.35
C LYS A 250 -13.06 -4.86 -24.53
N THR A 251 -12.97 -5.51 -23.38
CA THR A 251 -11.73 -5.64 -22.61
C THR A 251 -10.85 -6.71 -23.22
N ASN A 252 -9.69 -6.34 -23.72
CA ASN A 252 -8.67 -7.28 -24.15
C ASN A 252 -8.10 -7.99 -22.90
N ASN A 253 -8.40 -9.28 -22.76
CA ASN A 253 -7.80 -10.16 -21.77
C ASN A 253 -6.29 -10.25 -22.01
N ILE A 254 -5.50 -9.62 -21.15
CA ILE A 254 -4.04 -9.81 -21.12
C ILE A 254 -3.79 -11.09 -20.33
N LYS A 255 -3.65 -12.20 -21.03
CA LYS A 255 -3.05 -13.42 -20.45
C LYS A 255 -1.55 -13.15 -20.30
N ILE A 256 -1.05 -13.08 -19.08
CA ILE A 256 0.38 -13.11 -18.79
C ILE A 256 0.82 -14.56 -19.04
N ASN A 257 1.51 -14.79 -20.15
CA ASN A 257 2.01 -16.12 -20.49
C ASN A 257 3.29 -16.36 -19.69
N ILE A 258 3.19 -17.16 -18.62
CA ILE A 258 4.28 -17.44 -17.66
C ILE A 258 5.46 -18.17 -18.36
N ASN A 259 5.22 -18.78 -19.53
CA ASN A 259 6.24 -19.51 -20.27
C ASN A 259 7.25 -18.60 -21.01
N ASP A 260 6.93 -17.34 -21.29
CA ASP A 260 7.85 -16.46 -22.02
C ASP A 260 9.03 -15.96 -21.16
N ASN A 261 8.88 -15.95 -19.83
CA ASN A 261 9.98 -15.56 -18.94
C ASN A 261 11.10 -16.61 -18.84
N ASN A 262 10.79 -17.90 -19.02
CA ASN A 262 11.81 -18.96 -19.07
C ASN A 262 12.64 -18.93 -20.36
N LYS A 263 12.10 -18.39 -21.46
CA LYS A 263 12.83 -18.23 -22.72
C LYS A 263 13.85 -17.09 -22.66
N LEU A 264 13.56 -16.03 -21.91
CA LEU A 264 14.47 -14.87 -21.76
C LEU A 264 15.68 -15.18 -20.87
N GLU A 265 15.52 -16.02 -19.84
CA GLU A 265 16.64 -16.46 -19.01
C GLU A 265 17.55 -17.45 -19.76
N ASN A 266 16.98 -18.37 -20.55
CA ASN A 266 17.75 -19.29 -21.37
C ASN A 266 18.54 -18.57 -22.48
N ASN A 267 17.97 -17.54 -23.09
CA ASN A 267 18.68 -16.76 -24.10
C ASN A 267 19.83 -15.90 -23.52
N LYS A 268 19.72 -15.46 -22.25
CA LYS A 268 20.85 -14.77 -21.57
C LYS A 268 21.96 -15.73 -21.17
N LEU A 269 21.64 -16.96 -20.80
CA LEU A 269 22.62 -17.99 -20.50
C LEU A 269 23.38 -18.48 -21.74
N GLU A 270 22.71 -18.60 -22.89
CA GLU A 270 23.34 -18.95 -24.17
C GLU A 270 24.21 -17.83 -24.72
N ASN A 271 23.80 -16.56 -24.63
CA ASN A 271 24.60 -15.43 -25.06
C ASN A 271 25.88 -15.26 -24.21
N ASN A 272 25.79 -15.46 -22.91
CA ASN A 272 26.97 -15.42 -22.03
C ASN A 272 27.93 -16.59 -22.29
N LYS A 273 27.46 -17.76 -22.72
CA LYS A 273 28.33 -18.88 -23.14
C LYS A 273 29.02 -18.61 -24.49
N LEU A 274 28.35 -17.93 -25.40
CA LEU A 274 28.93 -17.56 -26.71
C LEU A 274 29.99 -16.47 -26.60
N GLU A 275 29.84 -15.50 -25.69
CA GLU A 275 30.88 -14.47 -25.43
C GLU A 275 32.10 -15.05 -24.71
N ASN A 276 31.93 -15.95 -23.75
CA ASN A 276 33.05 -16.59 -23.06
C ASN A 276 33.86 -17.52 -24.01
N ASN A 277 33.22 -18.24 -24.92
CA ASN A 277 33.90 -19.05 -25.90
C ASN A 277 34.66 -18.23 -26.99
N LYS A 278 34.29 -16.98 -27.22
CA LYS A 278 35.06 -16.06 -28.11
C LYS A 278 36.29 -15.49 -27.46
N LEU A 279 36.35 -15.42 -26.15
CA LEU A 279 37.50 -14.92 -25.38
C LEU A 279 38.60 -15.98 -25.18
N GLU A 280 38.25 -17.26 -25.21
CA GLU A 280 39.23 -18.36 -25.09
C GLU A 280 39.93 -18.74 -26.42
N ASN A 281 39.35 -18.38 -27.57
CA ASN A 281 39.93 -18.67 -28.88
C ASN A 281 40.86 -17.58 -29.46
N ASN A 282 41.14 -16.49 -28.68
CA ASN A 282 42.02 -15.39 -29.05
C ASN A 282 43.25 -15.25 -28.12
N LYS A 283 43.74 -16.38 -27.59
CA LYS A 283 45.05 -16.43 -26.92
C LYS A 283 45.99 -17.35 -27.66
#